data_259bedb1da2917a8acb6671805bc6291
#
_entry.id   259bedb1da2917a8acb6671805bc6291
#
_cell.length_a   1.000
_cell.length_b   1.000
_cell.length_c   1.000
_cell.angle_alpha   90.00
_cell.angle_beta   90.00
_cell.angle_gamma   90.00
#
_symmetry.space_group_name_H-M   'P 1'
#
loop_
_entity.id
_entity.type
_entity.pdbx_description
1 polymer ?
#
loop_
_entity_poly.entity_id
_entity_poly.type
_entity_poly.pdbx_seq_one_letter_code
_entity_poly.pdbx_strand_id
1 'polypeptide(L)'
;MNQKALLNGMEYTILDLLPSLDYSDRMVLCQNASGQKYICSKATWESHALQPRSSAAVTTHSPTSEKIKCFLSFFRGRDDLYARRFYSLKTGKSGYTPVCKNEWEYGLCDKKAYKCPDCPNRQFVPMTAATVKAHLIGKDLYCRDVMAIYPLLQDNTTWLLAADFDEENWQNDVSAFRQCAIEAGLTPAVERSRSGKGAHVWFFFSEPVPAVDARRMGSGLLTKTMSRRHELSFASYDRLFPSQGIMPKGGFGNLIALPFQGQAQKNGNTLFVNEEYIPYPDQWAFLSALPKITPEQLEECVNRLCDDGDMGRMAVSDETEIPWQSRPYRNLKNTDFPQQSTLMLADLIYLRKKGYSQAALNAIKRLAVFPNPEFRIRQKMRLPVYQTPRVLDCGYEDVDFLGIPRGCREALYDLLHEKGISVVEEDRRNCGKTIHVDFSGALRDEQKPAAEALLCEDTGVLSATTAFGKTVIGAYLIGKRKTNTLILVQSSALLEQWKSALERFLDIHETLPEPPQKTGKKEKTVSDWASRIRKKYTKRNHRYRDHAVPV
;
A
#
# COMPACT_ATOMS: atom_id res chain seq x y z
N MET A 1 -20.40 -42.15 -5.43
CA MET A 1 -19.73 -40.91 -5.76
C MET A 1 -19.08 -40.37 -4.48
N ASN A 2 -17.80 -40.69 -4.25
CA ASN A 2 -17.11 -40.27 -3.00
C ASN A 2 -16.03 -39.21 -3.33
N GLN A 3 -16.37 -38.24 -4.17
CA GLN A 3 -15.46 -37.13 -4.39
C GLN A 3 -15.55 -36.16 -3.20
N LYS A 4 -14.39 -35.81 -2.65
CA LYS A 4 -14.23 -34.88 -1.55
C LYS A 4 -13.49 -33.64 -2.04
N ALA A 5 -13.80 -32.49 -1.46
CA ALA A 5 -13.09 -31.23 -1.70
C ALA A 5 -12.81 -30.53 -0.37
N LEU A 6 -11.72 -29.78 -0.32
CA LEU A 6 -11.40 -28.93 0.81
C LEU A 6 -11.89 -27.53 0.51
N LEU A 7 -13.10 -27.18 0.91
CA LEU A 7 -13.67 -25.87 0.76
C LEU A 7 -13.53 -25.11 2.09
N ASN A 8 -12.94 -23.94 2.06
CA ASN A 8 -12.74 -23.10 3.24
C ASN A 8 -12.04 -23.84 4.42
N GLY A 9 -11.09 -24.74 4.10
CA GLY A 9 -10.38 -25.52 5.08
C GLY A 9 -11.16 -26.69 5.73
N MET A 10 -12.40 -26.91 5.32
CA MET A 10 -13.22 -28.04 5.74
C MET A 10 -13.40 -29.04 4.61
N GLU A 11 -13.38 -30.33 4.95
CA GLU A 11 -13.63 -31.41 4.01
C GLU A 11 -15.12 -31.57 3.77
N TYR A 12 -15.52 -31.46 2.51
CA TYR A 12 -16.90 -31.69 2.05
C TYR A 12 -16.95 -32.90 1.13
N THR A 13 -18.08 -33.59 1.18
CA THR A 13 -18.39 -34.70 0.26
C THR A 13 -19.55 -34.29 -0.64
N ILE A 14 -19.49 -34.62 -1.92
CA ILE A 14 -20.61 -34.39 -2.86
C ILE A 14 -21.84 -35.16 -2.43
N LEU A 15 -22.96 -34.46 -2.33
CA LEU A 15 -24.27 -35.06 -2.19
C LEU A 15 -24.99 -35.14 -3.55
N ASP A 16 -24.96 -34.06 -4.33
CA ASP A 16 -25.69 -33.98 -5.60
C ASP A 16 -25.09 -32.93 -6.54
N LEU A 17 -25.44 -33.03 -7.83
CA LEU A 17 -25.13 -32.07 -8.88
C LEU A 17 -26.42 -31.37 -9.32
N LEU A 18 -26.56 -30.11 -8.96
CA LEU A 18 -27.74 -29.32 -9.26
C LEU A 18 -27.57 -28.55 -10.58
N PRO A 19 -28.64 -28.33 -11.37
CA PRO A 19 -28.61 -27.44 -12.53
C PRO A 19 -28.40 -26.00 -12.08
N SER A 20 -27.64 -25.22 -12.84
CA SER A 20 -27.50 -23.77 -12.64
C SER A 20 -28.76 -23.03 -13.12
N LEU A 21 -29.08 -21.89 -12.51
CA LEU A 21 -30.21 -21.05 -12.90
C LEU A 21 -30.07 -20.45 -14.30
N ASP A 22 -28.85 -20.29 -14.78
CA ASP A 22 -28.52 -19.73 -16.11
C ASP A 22 -28.09 -20.76 -17.15
N TYR A 23 -28.18 -22.04 -16.83
CA TYR A 23 -27.79 -23.19 -17.69
C TYR A 23 -26.32 -23.20 -18.14
N SER A 24 -25.48 -22.28 -17.66
CA SER A 24 -24.08 -22.14 -18.11
C SER A 24 -23.09 -23.04 -17.35
N ASP A 25 -23.42 -23.44 -16.11
CA ASP A 25 -22.57 -24.32 -15.29
C ASP A 25 -23.44 -25.22 -14.38
N ARG A 26 -22.84 -26.27 -13.83
CA ARG A 26 -23.50 -27.12 -12.82
C ARG A 26 -23.07 -26.68 -11.42
N MET A 27 -24.01 -26.70 -10.49
CA MET A 27 -23.72 -26.45 -9.08
C MET A 27 -23.53 -27.77 -8.33
N VAL A 28 -22.62 -27.77 -7.37
CA VAL A 28 -22.32 -28.93 -6.51
C VAL A 28 -22.95 -28.67 -5.14
N LEU A 29 -23.89 -29.52 -4.73
CA LEU A 29 -24.33 -29.60 -3.35
C LEU A 29 -23.40 -30.54 -2.60
N CYS A 30 -22.76 -30.06 -1.55
CA CYS A 30 -21.85 -30.84 -0.72
C CYS A 30 -22.16 -30.69 0.78
N GLN A 31 -21.64 -31.60 1.59
CA GLN A 31 -21.85 -31.63 3.03
C GLN A 31 -20.54 -31.97 3.75
N ASN A 32 -20.29 -31.29 4.88
CA ASN A 32 -19.16 -31.60 5.76
C ASN A 32 -19.53 -32.69 6.81
N ALA A 33 -18.55 -33.10 7.58
CA ALA A 33 -18.73 -34.13 8.63
C ALA A 33 -19.71 -33.71 9.75
N SER A 34 -19.94 -32.42 9.94
CA SER A 34 -20.91 -31.90 10.93
C SER A 34 -22.34 -31.78 10.38
N GLY A 35 -22.57 -32.20 9.14
CA GLY A 35 -23.90 -32.15 8.51
C GLY A 35 -24.22 -30.81 7.82
N GLN A 36 -23.34 -29.84 7.87
CA GLN A 36 -23.52 -28.53 7.22
C GLN A 36 -23.43 -28.68 5.71
N LYS A 37 -24.46 -28.20 5.00
CA LYS A 37 -24.53 -28.24 3.55
C LYS A 37 -24.01 -26.97 2.92
N TYR A 38 -23.34 -27.10 1.80
CA TYR A 38 -22.80 -26.00 1.02
C TYR A 38 -23.05 -26.22 -0.47
N ILE A 39 -23.27 -25.13 -1.21
CA ILE A 39 -23.45 -25.16 -2.66
C ILE A 39 -22.37 -24.30 -3.30
N CYS A 40 -21.59 -24.86 -4.23
CA CYS A 40 -20.60 -24.14 -5.00
C CYS A 40 -20.72 -24.47 -6.50
N SER A 41 -20.07 -23.67 -7.35
CA SER A 41 -19.98 -24.00 -8.77
C SER A 41 -19.16 -25.28 -8.97
N LYS A 42 -19.42 -25.99 -10.07
CA LYS A 42 -18.63 -27.18 -10.43
C LYS A 42 -17.15 -26.83 -10.61
N ALA A 43 -16.85 -25.68 -11.21
CA ALA A 43 -15.49 -25.18 -11.38
C ALA A 43 -14.80 -24.97 -10.03
N THR A 44 -15.49 -24.33 -9.05
CA THR A 44 -14.98 -24.17 -7.69
C THR A 44 -14.74 -25.51 -6.99
N TRP A 45 -15.66 -26.47 -7.17
CA TRP A 45 -15.49 -27.82 -6.63
C TRP A 45 -14.27 -28.51 -7.23
N GLU A 46 -14.13 -28.52 -8.54
CA GLU A 46 -13.04 -29.18 -9.25
C GLU A 46 -11.67 -28.58 -8.91
N SER A 47 -11.59 -27.26 -8.75
CA SER A 47 -10.37 -26.58 -8.32
C SER A 47 -9.95 -26.90 -6.87
N HIS A 48 -10.90 -27.32 -6.03
CA HIS A 48 -10.69 -27.68 -4.63
C HIS A 48 -10.85 -29.19 -4.37
N ALA A 49 -11.11 -29.97 -5.42
CA ALA A 49 -11.26 -31.42 -5.30
C ALA A 49 -10.00 -32.03 -4.69
N LEU A 50 -10.17 -32.72 -3.57
CA LEU A 50 -9.11 -33.51 -2.97
C LEU A 50 -8.79 -34.63 -3.95
N GLN A 51 -7.66 -34.55 -4.63
CA GLN A 51 -7.10 -35.73 -5.27
C GLN A 51 -6.97 -36.82 -4.20
N PRO A 52 -7.19 -38.11 -4.54
CA PRO A 52 -7.09 -39.19 -3.54
C PRO A 52 -5.75 -39.01 -2.82
N ARG A 53 -5.83 -38.74 -1.52
CA ARG A 53 -4.67 -38.45 -0.68
C ARG A 53 -3.64 -39.54 -0.91
N SER A 54 -2.50 -39.22 -1.50
CA SER A 54 -1.30 -40.02 -1.28
C SER A 54 -1.14 -40.09 0.24
N SER A 55 -0.80 -41.25 0.77
CA SER A 55 -0.65 -41.58 2.22
C SER A 55 0.41 -40.76 2.95
N ALA A 56 0.83 -39.64 2.46
CA ALA A 56 1.94 -38.81 2.87
C ALA A 56 1.56 -37.39 3.36
N ALA A 57 0.31 -37.14 3.74
CA ALA A 57 -0.04 -35.85 4.37
C ALA A 57 0.64 -35.75 5.73
N VAL A 58 1.41 -34.68 5.95
CA VAL A 58 2.03 -34.38 7.24
C VAL A 58 0.95 -33.90 8.21
N THR A 59 0.88 -34.50 9.38
CA THR A 59 -0.10 -34.18 10.44
C THR A 59 0.60 -33.79 11.75
N THR A 60 -0.16 -33.40 12.76
CA THR A 60 0.35 -33.15 14.11
C THR A 60 1.07 -34.38 14.70
N HIS A 61 0.73 -35.58 14.27
CA HIS A 61 1.35 -36.82 14.73
C HIS A 61 2.59 -37.23 13.89
N SER A 62 2.85 -36.60 12.77
CA SER A 62 4.02 -36.91 11.93
C SER A 62 5.35 -36.60 12.64
N PRO A 63 6.43 -37.30 12.28
CA PRO A 63 7.76 -37.05 12.82
C PRO A 63 8.22 -35.59 12.60
N THR A 64 9.01 -35.05 13.55
CA THR A 64 9.53 -33.68 13.46
C THR A 64 10.30 -33.42 12.15
N SER A 65 11.04 -34.43 11.66
CA SER A 65 11.78 -34.32 10.40
C SER A 65 10.87 -34.10 9.20
N GLU A 66 9.71 -34.73 9.14
CA GLU A 66 8.71 -34.55 8.08
C GLU A 66 8.04 -33.18 8.18
N LYS A 67 7.69 -32.74 9.39
CA LYS A 67 7.16 -31.40 9.67
C LYS A 67 8.13 -30.31 9.20
N ILE A 68 9.44 -30.46 9.49
CA ILE A 68 10.46 -29.51 9.04
C ILE A 68 10.58 -29.52 7.52
N LYS A 69 10.56 -30.69 6.87
CA LYS A 69 10.58 -30.77 5.40
C LYS A 69 9.35 -30.11 4.78
N CYS A 70 8.17 -30.36 5.32
CA CYS A 70 6.93 -29.71 4.91
C CYS A 70 7.04 -28.18 5.06
N PHE A 71 7.44 -27.70 6.23
CA PHE A 71 7.63 -26.27 6.51
C PHE A 71 8.58 -25.62 5.51
N LEU A 72 9.75 -26.21 5.29
CA LEU A 72 10.74 -25.73 4.32
C LEU A 72 10.26 -25.79 2.86
N SER A 73 9.28 -26.63 2.55
CA SER A 73 8.72 -26.70 1.18
C SER A 73 7.77 -25.56 0.86
N PHE A 74 7.18 -24.91 1.87
CA PHE A 74 6.28 -23.78 1.73
C PHE A 74 6.98 -22.44 1.98
N PHE A 75 7.71 -22.32 3.09
CA PHE A 75 8.34 -21.06 3.50
C PHE A 75 9.74 -20.92 2.93
N ARG A 76 9.83 -20.78 1.61
CA ARG A 76 11.07 -20.59 0.86
C ARG A 76 11.34 -19.10 0.67
N GLY A 77 12.55 -18.71 0.99
CA GLY A 77 13.11 -17.39 0.68
C GLY A 77 14.52 -17.56 0.16
N ARG A 78 15.35 -16.55 0.34
CA ARG A 78 16.77 -16.65 0.03
C ARG A 78 17.39 -17.84 0.76
N ASP A 79 18.28 -18.54 0.07
CA ASP A 79 18.97 -19.75 0.55
C ASP A 79 20.29 -19.46 1.27
N ASP A 80 20.86 -18.24 1.05
CA ASP A 80 22.14 -17.81 1.62
C ASP A 80 22.02 -17.13 2.98
N LEU A 81 20.83 -16.66 3.36
CA LEU A 81 20.60 -16.00 4.66
C LEU A 81 19.14 -16.07 5.11
N TYR A 82 18.96 -15.91 6.40
CA TYR A 82 17.66 -15.63 7.03
C TYR A 82 17.82 -14.56 8.11
N ALA A 83 16.71 -14.03 8.61
CA ALA A 83 16.72 -13.11 9.72
C ALA A 83 16.19 -13.76 11.00
N ARG A 84 16.65 -13.27 12.14
CA ARG A 84 16.18 -13.65 13.48
C ARG A 84 15.68 -12.42 14.22
N ARG A 85 14.64 -12.60 15.02
CA ARG A 85 14.12 -11.52 15.87
C ARG A 85 15.10 -11.24 17.01
N PHE A 86 15.34 -9.97 17.31
CA PHE A 86 16.02 -9.54 18.53
C PHE A 86 15.05 -8.82 19.46
N TYR A 87 15.36 -8.85 20.74
CA TYR A 87 14.69 -8.06 21.78
C TYR A 87 15.74 -7.52 22.74
N SER A 88 15.77 -6.22 22.94
CA SER A 88 16.70 -5.55 23.86
C SER A 88 16.05 -5.37 25.22
N LEU A 89 16.55 -6.07 26.22
CA LEU A 89 16.09 -5.92 27.61
C LEU A 89 16.33 -4.54 28.18
N LYS A 90 17.36 -3.81 27.69
CA LYS A 90 17.67 -2.44 28.16
C LYS A 90 16.69 -1.39 27.64
N THR A 91 16.22 -1.53 26.39
CA THR A 91 15.44 -0.47 25.70
C THR A 91 14.03 -0.89 25.37
N GLY A 92 13.65 -2.16 25.57
CA GLY A 92 12.38 -2.73 25.12
C GLY A 92 12.23 -2.84 23.60
N LYS A 93 13.21 -2.37 22.82
CA LYS A 93 13.15 -2.40 21.36
C LYS A 93 13.29 -3.80 20.83
N SER A 94 12.52 -4.11 19.81
CA SER A 94 12.60 -5.35 19.06
C SER A 94 12.63 -5.10 17.56
N GLY A 95 13.12 -6.07 16.80
CA GLY A 95 13.21 -6.01 15.33
C GLY A 95 13.80 -7.30 14.80
N TYR A 96 14.19 -7.29 13.54
CA TYR A 96 14.82 -8.43 12.89
C TYR A 96 16.20 -8.04 12.37
N THR A 97 17.14 -8.98 12.46
CA THR A 97 18.52 -8.81 11.95
C THR A 97 18.91 -10.05 11.16
N PRO A 98 19.64 -9.92 10.04
CA PRO A 98 20.19 -11.05 9.33
C PRO A 98 21.15 -11.81 10.26
N VAL A 99 21.11 -13.14 10.22
CA VAL A 99 21.99 -13.96 11.04
C VAL A 99 23.36 -14.04 10.39
N CYS A 100 24.40 -13.68 11.15
CA CYS A 100 25.78 -13.65 10.70
C CYS A 100 26.67 -14.40 11.70
N LYS A 101 27.66 -15.17 11.22
CA LYS A 101 28.61 -15.87 12.11
C LYS A 101 29.45 -14.90 12.96
N ASN A 102 29.78 -13.75 12.37
CA ASN A 102 30.61 -12.72 13.02
C ASN A 102 29.76 -11.71 13.82
N GLU A 103 28.48 -12.00 14.08
CA GLU A 103 27.60 -11.08 14.83
C GLU A 103 28.12 -10.86 16.26
N TRP A 104 28.42 -9.62 16.62
CA TRP A 104 28.97 -9.17 17.90
C TRP A 104 30.42 -9.61 18.19
N GLU A 105 31.14 -10.21 17.22
CA GLU A 105 32.56 -10.52 17.36
C GLU A 105 33.39 -9.23 17.37
N TYR A 106 34.23 -9.11 18.41
CA TYR A 106 35.09 -7.93 18.57
C TYR A 106 36.08 -7.79 17.40
N GLY A 107 36.21 -6.60 16.84
CA GLY A 107 37.07 -6.32 15.69
C GLY A 107 36.49 -6.77 14.34
N LEU A 108 35.43 -7.57 14.30
CA LEU A 108 34.79 -8.03 13.06
C LEU A 108 33.43 -7.39 12.83
N CYS A 109 32.62 -7.18 13.87
CA CYS A 109 31.26 -6.64 13.77
C CYS A 109 31.17 -5.24 14.38
N ASP A 110 31.12 -4.23 13.51
CA ASP A 110 30.83 -2.86 13.92
C ASP A 110 29.51 -2.37 13.28
N LYS A 111 28.40 -2.59 13.99
CA LYS A 111 27.06 -2.16 13.57
C LYS A 111 26.85 -0.64 13.61
N LYS A 112 27.80 0.14 14.17
CA LYS A 112 27.76 1.61 14.15
C LYS A 112 28.41 2.15 12.86
N ALA A 113 29.49 1.52 12.42
CA ALA A 113 30.21 1.91 11.20
C ALA A 113 29.53 1.41 9.94
N TYR A 114 29.00 0.16 9.94
CA TYR A 114 28.47 -0.50 8.76
C TYR A 114 27.07 -1.08 9.00
N LYS A 115 26.20 -0.97 8.00
CA LYS A 115 24.97 -1.79 7.94
C LYS A 115 25.34 -3.21 7.51
N CYS A 116 24.59 -4.23 7.97
CA CYS A 116 24.87 -5.61 7.65
C CYS A 116 25.03 -5.92 6.15
N PRO A 117 24.25 -5.32 5.23
CA PRO A 117 24.47 -5.51 3.79
C PRO A 117 25.81 -5.00 3.27
N ASP A 118 26.36 -3.96 3.89
CA ASP A 118 27.58 -3.29 3.45
C ASP A 118 28.82 -3.71 4.27
N CYS A 119 28.65 -4.60 5.25
CA CYS A 119 29.72 -5.04 6.14
C CYS A 119 30.74 -5.89 5.37
N PRO A 120 32.05 -5.53 5.38
CA PRO A 120 33.11 -6.29 4.69
C PRO A 120 33.33 -7.67 5.32
N ASN A 121 33.02 -7.82 6.61
CA ASN A 121 33.23 -9.05 7.38
C ASN A 121 31.95 -9.91 7.51
N ARG A 122 30.92 -9.64 6.67
CA ARG A 122 29.67 -10.39 6.73
C ARG A 122 29.85 -11.86 6.34
N GLN A 123 29.36 -12.75 7.18
CA GLN A 123 29.27 -14.19 6.92
C GLN A 123 27.86 -14.65 7.30
N PHE A 124 26.93 -14.49 6.38
CA PHE A 124 25.56 -14.87 6.63
C PHE A 124 25.39 -16.39 6.75
N VAL A 125 24.35 -16.79 7.44
CA VAL A 125 24.05 -18.20 7.72
C VAL A 125 22.75 -18.56 7.04
N PRO A 126 22.71 -19.65 6.26
CA PRO A 126 21.46 -20.15 5.68
C PRO A 126 20.52 -20.72 6.75
N MET A 127 19.23 -20.77 6.40
CA MET A 127 18.24 -21.45 7.21
C MET A 127 18.48 -22.96 7.20
N THR A 128 18.51 -23.59 8.38
CA THR A 128 18.77 -25.03 8.54
C THR A 128 17.61 -25.72 9.25
N ALA A 129 17.55 -27.05 9.15
CA ALA A 129 16.58 -27.84 9.92
C ALA A 129 16.67 -27.61 11.45
N ALA A 130 17.87 -27.35 11.96
CA ALA A 130 18.08 -27.06 13.38
C ALA A 130 17.48 -25.70 13.78
N THR A 131 17.66 -24.67 12.93
CA THR A 131 17.09 -23.34 13.18
C THR A 131 15.56 -23.36 13.08
N VAL A 132 15.01 -24.06 12.09
CA VAL A 132 13.55 -24.30 11.98
C VAL A 132 13.02 -25.04 13.22
N LYS A 133 13.71 -26.09 13.67
CA LYS A 133 13.32 -26.81 14.88
C LYS A 133 13.29 -25.89 16.11
N ALA A 134 14.27 -25.01 16.28
CA ALA A 134 14.31 -24.04 17.38
C ALA A 134 13.12 -23.07 17.33
N HIS A 135 12.79 -22.55 16.16
CA HIS A 135 11.62 -21.68 15.92
C HIS A 135 10.31 -22.39 16.27
N LEU A 136 10.11 -23.63 15.80
CA LEU A 136 8.91 -24.42 16.05
C LEU A 136 8.75 -24.79 17.54
N ILE A 137 9.85 -25.04 18.26
CA ILE A 137 9.81 -25.33 19.69
C ILE A 137 9.50 -24.07 20.51
N GLY A 138 10.08 -22.93 20.16
CA GLY A 138 9.82 -21.65 20.81
C GLY A 138 10.18 -21.61 22.29
N LYS A 139 11.44 -21.88 22.66
CA LYS A 139 11.89 -21.89 24.06
C LYS A 139 12.13 -20.49 24.63
N ASP A 140 12.41 -19.49 23.79
CA ASP A 140 12.74 -18.15 24.21
C ASP A 140 11.49 -17.34 24.55
N LEU A 141 11.35 -16.94 25.82
CA LEU A 141 10.21 -16.17 26.33
C LEU A 141 10.04 -14.80 25.66
N TYR A 142 11.12 -14.23 25.13
CA TYR A 142 11.11 -12.96 24.38
C TYR A 142 10.94 -13.16 22.88
N CYS A 143 10.67 -14.39 22.44
CA CYS A 143 10.52 -14.77 21.04
C CYS A 143 11.72 -14.35 20.16
N ARG A 144 12.96 -14.46 20.68
CA ARG A 144 14.19 -14.18 19.91
C ARG A 144 14.56 -15.31 18.95
N ASP A 145 13.92 -16.46 19.07
CA ASP A 145 14.00 -17.61 18.17
C ASP A 145 13.04 -17.53 16.98
N VAL A 146 12.23 -16.46 16.88
CA VAL A 146 11.40 -16.21 15.68
C VAL A 146 12.29 -16.00 14.48
N MET A 147 12.05 -16.79 13.44
CA MET A 147 12.70 -16.68 12.14
C MET A 147 11.89 -15.81 11.20
N ALA A 148 12.59 -15.17 10.30
CA ALA A 148 12.02 -14.46 9.17
C ALA A 148 12.83 -14.77 7.90
N ILE A 149 12.15 -14.80 6.77
CA ILE A 149 12.78 -15.02 5.46
C ILE A 149 12.75 -13.75 4.63
N TYR A 150 13.63 -13.69 3.66
CA TYR A 150 13.64 -12.69 2.58
C TYR A 150 13.03 -13.36 1.33
N PRO A 151 11.75 -13.08 1.01
CA PRO A 151 11.07 -13.80 -0.05
C PRO A 151 11.57 -13.46 -1.46
N LEU A 152 12.13 -12.25 -1.68
CA LEU A 152 12.71 -11.86 -2.96
C LEU A 152 14.07 -12.53 -3.15
N LEU A 153 14.21 -13.33 -4.20
CA LEU A 153 15.45 -14.02 -4.56
C LEU A 153 16.39 -13.12 -5.37
N GLN A 154 17.65 -13.51 -5.50
CA GLN A 154 18.68 -12.72 -6.19
C GLN A 154 18.41 -12.53 -7.68
N ASP A 155 17.70 -13.46 -8.29
CA ASP A 155 17.27 -13.46 -9.69
C ASP A 155 15.94 -12.72 -9.93
N ASN A 156 15.42 -12.01 -8.91
CA ASN A 156 14.15 -11.30 -8.91
C ASN A 156 12.91 -12.22 -8.97
N THR A 157 13.03 -13.48 -8.56
CA THR A 157 11.91 -14.41 -8.42
C THR A 157 11.48 -14.54 -6.96
N THR A 158 10.37 -15.23 -6.73
CA THR A 158 9.84 -15.54 -5.39
C THR A 158 9.10 -16.88 -5.37
N TRP A 159 9.13 -17.59 -4.23
CA TRP A 159 8.38 -18.82 -3.99
C TRP A 159 6.99 -18.58 -3.39
N LEU A 160 6.74 -17.36 -2.93
CA LEU A 160 5.51 -17.02 -2.23
C LEU A 160 5.17 -15.54 -2.37
N LEU A 161 3.91 -15.23 -2.14
CA LEU A 161 3.42 -13.88 -1.89
C LEU A 161 2.70 -13.89 -0.55
N ALA A 162 2.96 -12.90 0.29
CA ALA A 162 2.17 -12.67 1.50
C ALA A 162 1.66 -11.23 1.52
N ALA A 163 0.45 -11.03 2.04
CA ALA A 163 -0.12 -9.72 2.33
C ALA A 163 -0.27 -9.58 3.85
N ASP A 164 0.17 -8.45 4.41
CA ASP A 164 0.11 -8.14 5.85
C ASP A 164 -1.02 -7.17 6.16
N PHE A 165 -1.87 -7.52 7.11
CA PHE A 165 -3.00 -6.73 7.59
C PHE A 165 -2.86 -6.54 9.10
N ASP A 166 -2.56 -5.31 9.56
CA ASP A 166 -2.28 -4.99 10.97
C ASP A 166 -3.03 -3.74 11.47
N GLU A 167 -4.04 -3.26 10.73
CA GLU A 167 -4.89 -2.13 11.12
C GLU A 167 -6.01 -2.58 12.08
N GLU A 168 -6.71 -1.63 12.69
CA GLU A 168 -7.71 -1.90 13.72
C GLU A 168 -8.83 -2.84 13.26
N ASN A 169 -9.23 -2.77 11.97
CA ASN A 169 -10.29 -3.58 11.37
C ASN A 169 -9.75 -4.75 10.50
N TRP A 170 -8.56 -5.24 10.77
CA TRP A 170 -7.87 -6.23 9.94
C TRP A 170 -8.71 -7.48 9.62
N GLN A 171 -9.58 -7.95 10.51
CA GLN A 171 -10.44 -9.12 10.28
C GLN A 171 -11.40 -8.90 9.11
N ASN A 172 -12.05 -7.75 9.06
CA ASN A 172 -12.95 -7.40 7.97
C ASN A 172 -12.19 -7.26 6.65
N ASP A 173 -10.99 -6.67 6.68
CA ASP A 173 -10.16 -6.47 5.50
C ASP A 173 -9.65 -7.81 4.97
N VAL A 174 -9.19 -8.69 5.85
CA VAL A 174 -8.78 -10.06 5.50
C VAL A 174 -9.95 -10.88 4.97
N SER A 175 -11.15 -10.78 5.55
CA SER A 175 -12.32 -11.49 5.06
C SER A 175 -12.67 -11.07 3.64
N ALA A 176 -12.67 -9.77 3.35
CA ALA A 176 -12.92 -9.25 2.01
C ALA A 176 -11.81 -9.65 1.02
N PHE A 177 -10.54 -9.59 1.43
CA PHE A 177 -9.40 -10.00 0.60
C PHE A 177 -9.42 -11.51 0.32
N ARG A 178 -9.69 -12.32 1.33
CA ARG A 178 -9.88 -13.77 1.20
C ARG A 178 -10.97 -14.09 0.19
N GLN A 179 -12.14 -13.44 0.30
CA GLN A 179 -13.24 -13.65 -0.62
C GLN A 179 -12.86 -13.28 -2.07
N CYS A 180 -12.19 -12.15 -2.27
CA CYS A 180 -11.70 -11.76 -3.60
C CYS A 180 -10.68 -12.75 -4.17
N ALA A 181 -9.82 -13.34 -3.33
CA ALA A 181 -8.86 -14.35 -3.75
C ALA A 181 -9.56 -15.67 -4.15
N ILE A 182 -10.54 -16.13 -3.37
CA ILE A 182 -11.34 -17.33 -3.68
C ILE A 182 -12.08 -17.16 -5.02
N GLU A 183 -12.71 -16.02 -5.24
CA GLU A 183 -13.38 -15.69 -6.51
C GLU A 183 -12.40 -15.59 -7.69
N ALA A 184 -11.15 -15.28 -7.42
CA ALA A 184 -10.07 -15.33 -8.40
C ALA A 184 -9.52 -16.77 -8.60
N GLY A 185 -10.13 -17.80 -7.99
CA GLY A 185 -9.71 -19.20 -8.11
C GLY A 185 -8.45 -19.53 -7.29
N LEU A 186 -8.09 -18.69 -6.32
CA LEU A 186 -6.92 -18.88 -5.48
C LEU A 186 -7.31 -19.42 -4.10
N THR A 187 -6.38 -20.12 -3.45
CA THR A 187 -6.54 -20.62 -2.08
C THR A 187 -5.68 -19.80 -1.11
N PRO A 188 -6.22 -18.77 -0.46
CA PRO A 188 -5.49 -17.96 0.51
C PRO A 188 -5.34 -18.71 1.83
N ALA A 189 -4.12 -18.78 2.37
CA ALA A 189 -3.86 -19.29 3.71
C ALA A 189 -3.71 -18.12 4.68
N VAL A 190 -4.64 -17.98 5.61
CA VAL A 190 -4.66 -16.87 6.58
C VAL A 190 -4.02 -17.31 7.87
N GLU A 191 -2.97 -16.60 8.29
CA GLU A 191 -2.26 -16.80 9.56
C GLU A 191 -2.52 -15.61 10.48
N ARG A 192 -2.88 -15.86 11.73
CA ARG A 192 -2.89 -14.82 12.76
C ARG A 192 -1.46 -14.40 13.07
N SER A 193 -1.17 -13.12 12.97
CA SER A 193 0.18 -12.60 13.19
C SER A 193 0.72 -12.90 14.60
N ARG A 194 2.03 -12.82 14.79
CA ARG A 194 2.68 -13.07 16.09
C ARG A 194 2.13 -12.17 17.22
N SER A 195 1.74 -10.95 16.93
CA SER A 195 1.19 -10.03 17.94
C SER A 195 -0.27 -10.33 18.29
N GLY A 196 -0.98 -11.13 17.48
CA GLY A 196 -2.42 -11.36 17.56
C GLY A 196 -3.27 -10.19 17.08
N LYS A 197 -2.64 -9.06 16.69
CA LYS A 197 -3.31 -7.82 16.27
C LYS A 197 -3.37 -7.63 14.76
N GLY A 198 -3.22 -8.69 13.99
CA GLY A 198 -3.22 -8.68 12.55
C GLY A 198 -3.13 -10.08 11.98
N ALA A 199 -3.05 -10.18 10.67
CA ALA A 199 -2.90 -11.44 9.96
C ALA A 199 -2.02 -11.29 8.72
N HIS A 200 -1.37 -12.40 8.34
CA HIS A 200 -0.76 -12.53 7.04
C HIS A 200 -1.62 -13.46 6.16
N VAL A 201 -1.81 -13.08 4.90
CA VAL A 201 -2.47 -13.92 3.91
C VAL A 201 -1.43 -14.42 2.93
N TRP A 202 -1.21 -15.73 2.90
CA TRP A 202 -0.14 -16.38 2.17
C TRP A 202 -0.66 -17.04 0.89
N PHE A 203 0.16 -16.93 -0.18
CA PHE A 203 0.03 -17.66 -1.43
C PHE A 203 1.37 -18.32 -1.75
N PHE A 204 1.35 -19.57 -2.14
CA PHE A 204 2.56 -20.36 -2.41
C PHE A 204 2.61 -20.78 -3.87
N PHE A 205 3.78 -20.69 -4.48
CA PHE A 205 3.99 -21.08 -5.87
C PHE A 205 4.64 -22.47 -5.95
N SER A 206 4.31 -23.22 -7.01
CA SER A 206 4.88 -24.56 -7.26
C SER A 206 6.37 -24.49 -7.59
N GLU A 207 6.78 -23.42 -8.26
CA GLU A 207 8.16 -23.08 -8.61
C GLU A 207 8.40 -21.57 -8.47
N PRO A 208 9.65 -21.07 -8.55
CA PRO A 208 9.93 -19.64 -8.44
C PRO A 208 9.30 -18.90 -9.62
N VAL A 209 8.52 -17.87 -9.31
CA VAL A 209 7.87 -17.01 -10.30
C VAL A 209 8.47 -15.60 -10.26
N PRO A 210 8.39 -14.81 -11.35
CA PRO A 210 8.83 -13.42 -11.31
C PRO A 210 8.11 -12.66 -10.18
N ALA A 211 8.88 -12.02 -9.29
CA ALA A 211 8.33 -11.26 -8.17
C ALA A 211 7.41 -10.11 -8.63
N VAL A 212 7.62 -9.60 -9.83
CA VAL A 212 6.75 -8.61 -10.46
C VAL A 212 5.35 -9.16 -10.66
N ASP A 213 5.21 -10.38 -11.19
CA ASP A 213 3.91 -11.00 -11.50
C ASP A 213 3.18 -11.45 -10.23
N ALA A 214 3.91 -12.03 -9.26
CA ALA A 214 3.36 -12.29 -7.92
C ALA A 214 2.78 -11.02 -7.29
N ARG A 215 3.49 -9.89 -7.42
CA ARG A 215 3.02 -8.59 -6.91
C ARG A 215 1.83 -8.03 -7.70
N ARG A 216 1.79 -8.24 -9.02
CA ARG A 216 0.63 -7.87 -9.84
C ARG A 216 -0.62 -8.59 -9.36
N MET A 217 -0.53 -9.89 -9.14
CA MET A 217 -1.62 -10.67 -8.55
C MET A 217 -2.08 -10.08 -7.21
N GLY A 218 -1.15 -9.85 -6.28
CA GLY A 218 -1.47 -9.26 -4.96
C GLY A 218 -2.08 -7.85 -5.06
N SER A 219 -1.55 -7.01 -5.95
CA SER A 219 -2.07 -5.65 -6.16
C SER A 219 -3.45 -5.66 -6.81
N GLY A 220 -3.69 -6.54 -7.78
CA GLY A 220 -5.00 -6.73 -8.40
C GLY A 220 -6.05 -7.22 -7.40
N LEU A 221 -5.69 -8.17 -6.51
CA LEU A 221 -6.56 -8.61 -5.42
C LEU A 221 -6.88 -7.47 -4.45
N LEU A 222 -5.88 -6.67 -4.03
CA LEU A 222 -6.10 -5.50 -3.17
C LEU A 222 -7.03 -4.48 -3.83
N THR A 223 -6.82 -4.19 -5.11
CA THR A 223 -7.68 -3.31 -5.89
C THR A 223 -9.13 -3.78 -5.93
N LYS A 224 -9.35 -5.09 -6.21
CA LYS A 224 -10.69 -5.70 -6.18
C LYS A 224 -11.29 -5.64 -4.77
N THR A 225 -10.48 -5.83 -3.73
CA THR A 225 -10.94 -5.73 -2.32
C THR A 225 -11.34 -4.30 -1.98
N MET A 226 -10.56 -3.29 -2.39
CA MET A 226 -10.89 -1.88 -2.19
C MET A 226 -12.20 -1.48 -2.85
N SER A 227 -12.58 -2.09 -3.96
CA SER A 227 -13.89 -1.84 -4.59
C SER A 227 -15.08 -2.32 -3.75
N ARG A 228 -14.83 -3.18 -2.75
CA ARG A 228 -15.83 -3.70 -1.81
C ARG A 228 -15.74 -3.08 -0.42
N ARG A 229 -14.52 -2.68 -0.03
CA ARG A 229 -14.23 -2.09 1.28
C ARG A 229 -13.43 -0.81 1.12
N HIS A 230 -14.09 0.31 1.38
CA HIS A 230 -13.50 1.64 1.25
C HIS A 230 -12.53 2.01 2.38
N GLU A 231 -12.67 1.36 3.53
CA GLU A 231 -11.78 1.57 4.67
C GLU A 231 -10.37 1.06 4.42
N LEU A 232 -10.21 0.12 3.47
CA LEU A 232 -8.90 -0.38 3.08
C LEU A 232 -8.09 0.73 2.38
N SER A 233 -6.99 1.14 2.99
CA SER A 233 -6.20 2.25 2.52
C SER A 233 -5.24 1.86 1.37
N PHE A 234 -4.85 2.83 0.53
CA PHE A 234 -3.82 2.62 -0.50
C PHE A 234 -2.45 2.22 0.06
N ALA A 235 -2.20 2.45 1.36
CA ALA A 235 -0.99 1.97 2.03
C ALA A 235 -0.88 0.44 2.05
N SER A 236 -1.99 -0.29 1.87
CA SER A 236 -2.00 -1.76 1.79
C SER A 236 -1.19 -2.30 0.61
N TYR A 237 -1.00 -1.51 -0.48
CA TYR A 237 -0.10 -1.91 -1.58
C TYR A 237 1.37 -2.03 -1.17
N ASP A 238 1.77 -1.37 -0.10
CA ASP A 238 3.14 -1.43 0.43
C ASP A 238 3.36 -2.60 1.40
N ARG A 239 2.30 -3.34 1.74
CA ARG A 239 2.31 -4.46 2.70
C ARG A 239 2.37 -5.83 2.02
N LEU A 240 2.77 -5.89 0.76
CA LEU A 240 3.04 -7.14 0.06
C LEU A 240 4.49 -7.59 0.29
N PHE A 241 4.68 -8.90 0.44
CA PHE A 241 5.98 -9.55 0.56
C PHE A 241 6.15 -10.60 -0.55
N PRO A 242 7.07 -10.38 -1.49
CA PRO A 242 8.05 -9.31 -1.55
C PRO A 242 7.42 -7.93 -1.83
N SER A 243 7.99 -6.87 -1.23
CA SER A 243 7.50 -5.49 -1.42
C SER A 243 7.96 -4.87 -2.74
N GLN A 244 8.88 -5.48 -3.45
CA GLN A 244 9.44 -4.99 -4.72
C GLN A 244 9.71 -6.14 -5.68
N GLY A 245 9.63 -5.87 -6.98
CA GLY A 245 9.85 -6.86 -8.04
C GLY A 245 11.32 -7.05 -8.42
N ILE A 246 12.21 -6.16 -7.98
CA ILE A 246 13.64 -6.17 -8.33
C ILE A 246 14.48 -6.10 -7.05
N MET A 247 15.50 -6.97 -6.97
CA MET A 247 16.42 -7.00 -5.83
C MET A 247 17.23 -5.70 -5.75
N PRO A 248 17.21 -4.98 -4.60
CA PRO A 248 18.01 -3.78 -4.42
C PRO A 248 19.50 -4.12 -4.43
N LYS A 249 20.32 -3.28 -5.06
CA LYS A 249 21.77 -3.46 -5.10
C LYS A 249 22.33 -3.41 -3.68
N GLY A 250 23.06 -4.46 -3.30
CA GLY A 250 23.61 -4.59 -1.94
C GLY A 250 22.58 -4.81 -0.83
N GLY A 251 21.28 -4.92 -1.16
CA GLY A 251 20.22 -5.15 -0.19
C GLY A 251 19.76 -6.60 -0.11
N PHE A 252 18.81 -6.85 0.82
CA PHE A 252 18.21 -8.19 1.01
C PHE A 252 16.74 -8.24 0.56
N GLY A 253 16.14 -7.11 0.18
CA GLY A 253 14.70 -6.98 0.09
C GLY A 253 14.05 -6.81 1.47
N ASN A 254 12.72 -6.84 1.53
CA ASN A 254 11.98 -6.88 2.79
C ASN A 254 11.92 -8.32 3.32
N LEU A 255 11.70 -8.47 4.61
CA LEU A 255 11.55 -9.77 5.27
C LEU A 255 10.15 -9.95 5.83
N ILE A 256 9.72 -11.20 5.99
CA ILE A 256 8.49 -11.58 6.67
C ILE A 256 8.79 -12.63 7.73
N ALA A 257 8.17 -12.45 8.91
CA ALA A 257 8.26 -13.45 10.00
C ALA A 257 7.50 -14.71 9.64
N LEU A 258 8.05 -15.87 10.05
CA LEU A 258 7.45 -17.16 9.75
C LEU A 258 6.40 -17.57 10.79
N PRO A 259 5.34 -18.29 10.38
CA PRO A 259 4.35 -18.86 11.28
C PRO A 259 4.88 -20.03 12.11
N PHE A 260 4.05 -20.57 12.99
CA PHE A 260 4.34 -21.75 13.83
C PHE A 260 5.40 -21.55 14.91
N GLN A 261 5.71 -20.31 15.30
CA GLN A 261 6.65 -20.07 16.39
C GLN A 261 6.05 -20.54 17.73
N GLY A 262 6.73 -21.49 18.40
CA GLY A 262 6.16 -22.25 19.49
C GLY A 262 5.70 -21.44 20.70
N GLN A 263 6.37 -20.34 21.08
CA GLN A 263 5.92 -19.49 22.18
C GLN A 263 4.67 -18.67 21.81
N ALA A 264 4.58 -18.18 20.58
CA ALA A 264 3.42 -17.42 20.11
C ALA A 264 2.19 -18.32 19.94
N GLN A 265 2.37 -19.59 19.54
CA GLN A 265 1.28 -20.56 19.44
C GLN A 265 0.54 -20.78 20.76
N LYS A 266 1.22 -20.70 21.90
CA LYS A 266 0.59 -20.83 23.22
C LYS A 266 -0.48 -19.77 23.48
N ASN A 267 -0.38 -18.64 22.78
CA ASN A 267 -1.35 -17.54 22.83
C ASN A 267 -2.32 -17.57 21.64
N GLY A 268 -2.38 -18.64 20.86
CA GLY A 268 -3.21 -18.76 19.67
C GLY A 268 -2.74 -17.92 18.47
N ASN A 269 -1.49 -17.45 18.48
CA ASN A 269 -0.88 -16.64 17.43
C ASN A 269 0.06 -17.47 16.55
N THR A 270 0.46 -16.94 15.39
CA THR A 270 1.27 -17.65 14.37
C THR A 270 0.66 -18.98 13.89
N LEU A 271 -0.67 -19.08 13.94
CA LEU A 271 -1.45 -20.22 13.50
C LEU A 271 -2.33 -19.85 12.31
N PHE A 272 -2.51 -20.79 11.42
CA PHE A 272 -3.51 -20.66 10.36
C PHE A 272 -4.92 -20.78 10.93
N VAL A 273 -5.80 -19.93 10.44
CA VAL A 273 -7.16 -19.74 10.94
C VAL A 273 -8.18 -19.90 9.83
N ASN A 274 -9.38 -20.37 10.19
CA ASN A 274 -10.53 -20.48 9.31
C ASN A 274 -11.21 -19.09 9.08
N GLU A 275 -12.41 -19.10 8.55
CA GLU A 275 -13.17 -17.86 8.24
C GLU A 275 -13.67 -17.14 9.49
N GLU A 276 -13.90 -17.86 10.57
CA GLU A 276 -14.25 -17.33 11.89
C GLU A 276 -13.02 -16.96 12.72
N TYR A 277 -11.82 -16.99 12.11
CA TYR A 277 -10.55 -16.72 12.78
C TYR A 277 -10.22 -17.70 13.92
N ILE A 278 -10.77 -18.92 13.85
CA ILE A 278 -10.47 -20.01 14.77
C ILE A 278 -9.30 -20.84 14.19
N PRO A 279 -8.26 -21.15 14.98
CA PRO A 279 -7.15 -21.98 14.49
C PRO A 279 -7.61 -23.37 14.02
N TYR A 280 -7.08 -23.83 12.90
CA TYR A 280 -7.31 -25.22 12.45
C TYR A 280 -6.82 -26.21 13.49
N PRO A 281 -7.55 -27.28 13.78
CA PRO A 281 -7.17 -28.27 14.79
C PRO A 281 -5.84 -28.97 14.50
N ASP A 282 -5.59 -29.28 13.23
CA ASP A 282 -4.29 -29.82 12.77
C ASP A 282 -3.66 -28.86 11.75
N GLN A 283 -2.75 -28.04 12.25
CA GLN A 283 -2.03 -27.02 11.46
C GLN A 283 -1.15 -27.63 10.37
N TRP A 284 -0.61 -28.83 10.61
CA TRP A 284 0.27 -29.52 9.67
C TRP A 284 -0.53 -30.18 8.56
N ALA A 285 -1.67 -30.77 8.90
CA ALA A 285 -2.60 -31.29 7.91
C ALA A 285 -3.10 -30.18 6.99
N PHE A 286 -3.46 -29.03 7.56
CA PHE A 286 -3.85 -27.84 6.78
C PHE A 286 -2.72 -27.40 5.84
N LEU A 287 -1.52 -27.14 6.36
CA LEU A 287 -0.39 -26.65 5.57
C LEU A 287 -0.03 -27.64 4.44
N SER A 288 0.05 -28.93 4.74
CA SER A 288 0.44 -29.95 3.75
C SER A 288 -0.61 -30.19 2.67
N ALA A 289 -1.86 -29.79 2.89
CA ALA A 289 -2.96 -29.89 1.93
C ALA A 289 -3.13 -28.65 1.06
N LEU A 290 -2.42 -27.54 1.34
CA LEU A 290 -2.53 -26.31 0.56
C LEU A 290 -2.04 -26.53 -0.89
N PRO A 291 -2.83 -26.18 -1.90
CA PRO A 291 -2.37 -26.19 -3.27
C PRO A 291 -1.36 -25.08 -3.49
N LYS A 292 -0.41 -25.33 -4.39
CA LYS A 292 0.54 -24.33 -4.87
C LYS A 292 0.10 -23.82 -6.23
N ILE A 293 0.21 -22.53 -6.43
CA ILE A 293 -0.16 -21.85 -7.69
C ILE A 293 0.93 -22.14 -8.72
N THR A 294 0.55 -22.61 -9.91
CA THR A 294 1.50 -22.79 -11.01
C THR A 294 1.75 -21.46 -11.74
N PRO A 295 2.85 -21.32 -12.50
CA PRO A 295 3.11 -20.12 -13.31
C PRO A 295 1.95 -19.78 -14.25
N GLU A 296 1.33 -20.79 -14.87
CA GLU A 296 0.21 -20.61 -15.79
C GLU A 296 -1.03 -20.08 -15.06
N GLN A 297 -1.32 -20.61 -13.86
CA GLN A 297 -2.41 -20.12 -13.02
C GLN A 297 -2.14 -18.67 -12.54
N LEU A 298 -0.87 -18.34 -12.24
CA LEU A 298 -0.48 -16.98 -11.90
C LEU A 298 -0.72 -16.04 -13.08
N GLU A 299 -0.28 -16.39 -14.28
CA GLU A 299 -0.46 -15.58 -15.49
C GLU A 299 -1.95 -15.36 -15.80
N GLU A 300 -2.77 -16.43 -15.78
CA GLU A 300 -4.21 -16.32 -15.97
C GLU A 300 -4.86 -15.40 -14.91
N CYS A 301 -4.46 -15.56 -13.66
CA CYS A 301 -4.97 -14.73 -12.56
C CYS A 301 -4.58 -13.26 -12.74
N VAL A 302 -3.33 -12.98 -13.11
CA VAL A 302 -2.84 -11.62 -13.37
C VAL A 302 -3.61 -10.99 -14.53
N ASN A 303 -3.78 -11.71 -15.65
CA ASN A 303 -4.52 -11.23 -16.80
C ASN A 303 -5.96 -10.87 -16.41
N ARG A 304 -6.66 -11.76 -15.70
CA ARG A 304 -8.05 -11.54 -15.26
C ARG A 304 -8.21 -10.39 -14.26
N LEU A 305 -7.24 -10.20 -13.35
CA LEU A 305 -7.30 -9.15 -12.32
C LEU A 305 -6.82 -7.79 -12.82
N CYS A 306 -5.98 -7.75 -13.85
CA CYS A 306 -5.31 -6.53 -14.32
C CYS A 306 -5.74 -6.07 -15.72
N ASP A 307 -6.77 -6.69 -16.31
CA ASP A 307 -7.24 -6.40 -17.69
C ASP A 307 -7.84 -5.00 -17.87
N ASP A 308 -8.23 -4.33 -16.79
CA ASP A 308 -8.99 -3.08 -16.83
C ASP A 308 -8.15 -1.79 -16.63
N GLY A 309 -6.86 -1.80 -16.90
CA GLY A 309 -6.01 -0.59 -16.74
C GLY A 309 -5.73 -0.22 -15.28
N ASP A 310 -5.87 -1.17 -14.38
CA ASP A 310 -5.86 -0.96 -12.94
C ASP A 310 -4.44 -0.83 -12.33
N MET A 311 -4.37 -0.39 -11.06
CA MET A 311 -3.14 -0.15 -10.28
C MET A 311 -2.13 -1.30 -10.32
N GLY A 312 -2.57 -2.54 -10.61
CA GLY A 312 -1.69 -3.68 -10.87
C GLY A 312 -0.73 -3.47 -12.04
N ARG A 313 -1.12 -2.71 -13.06
CA ARG A 313 -0.28 -2.35 -14.22
C ARG A 313 0.71 -1.22 -13.94
N MET A 314 0.54 -0.43 -12.89
CA MET A 314 1.47 0.66 -12.56
C MET A 314 2.94 0.22 -12.37
N ALA A 315 3.21 -1.08 -12.33
CA ALA A 315 4.54 -1.61 -12.07
C ALA A 315 5.39 -1.89 -13.33
N VAL A 316 4.83 -1.89 -14.55
CA VAL A 316 5.52 -2.57 -15.65
C VAL A 316 5.64 -1.82 -16.97
N SER A 317 4.84 -0.84 -17.29
CA SER A 317 4.95 -0.23 -18.61
C SER A 317 5.56 1.17 -18.59
N ASP A 318 6.85 1.23 -18.76
CA ASP A 318 7.51 2.49 -19.17
C ASP A 318 7.46 2.73 -20.69
N GLU A 319 6.98 1.77 -21.53
CA GLU A 319 7.21 1.87 -22.98
C GLU A 319 6.02 1.61 -23.93
N THR A 320 4.83 1.19 -23.47
CA THR A 320 3.75 0.82 -24.42
C THR A 320 2.34 1.30 -24.11
N GLU A 321 2.08 2.03 -23.05
CA GLU A 321 0.74 2.57 -22.83
C GLU A 321 0.56 3.90 -23.54
N ILE A 322 -0.33 3.88 -24.51
CA ILE A 322 -0.89 5.05 -25.15
C ILE A 322 -1.80 5.73 -24.10
N PRO A 323 -1.39 6.85 -23.47
CA PRO A 323 -2.07 7.42 -22.29
C PRO A 323 -3.55 7.74 -22.50
N TRP A 324 -3.96 7.92 -23.76
CA TRP A 324 -5.35 8.27 -24.15
C TRP A 324 -6.28 7.06 -24.33
N GLN A 325 -5.83 5.82 -24.14
CA GLN A 325 -6.66 4.61 -24.30
C GLN A 325 -7.10 3.97 -22.98
N SER A 326 -6.55 4.37 -21.82
CA SER A 326 -6.98 3.83 -20.53
C SER A 326 -8.29 4.47 -20.09
N ARG A 327 -9.38 3.72 -20.10
CA ARG A 327 -10.66 4.11 -19.47
C ARG A 327 -10.80 3.36 -18.15
N PRO A 328 -10.34 3.91 -17.02
CA PRO A 328 -10.29 3.21 -15.73
C PRO A 328 -11.65 2.93 -15.09
N TYR A 329 -12.78 3.36 -15.71
CA TYR A 329 -14.10 3.37 -15.08
C TYR A 329 -15.15 2.56 -15.83
N ARG A 330 -14.74 1.58 -16.66
CA ARG A 330 -15.65 0.79 -17.52
C ARG A 330 -16.77 0.08 -16.78
N ASN A 331 -16.56 -0.31 -15.53
CA ASN A 331 -17.49 -1.14 -14.76
C ASN A 331 -18.44 -0.35 -13.85
N LEU A 332 -18.35 0.99 -13.79
CA LEU A 332 -19.25 1.81 -12.99
C LEU A 332 -20.55 2.05 -13.71
N LYS A 333 -21.67 1.75 -13.03
CA LYS A 333 -23.02 2.01 -13.51
C LYS A 333 -23.48 3.40 -13.07
N ASN A 334 -24.42 3.99 -13.80
CA ASN A 334 -25.02 5.28 -13.40
C ASN A 334 -25.70 5.17 -12.03
N THR A 335 -26.18 3.98 -11.65
CA THR A 335 -26.76 3.70 -10.32
C THR A 335 -25.76 3.74 -9.17
N ASP A 336 -24.46 3.75 -9.46
CA ASP A 336 -23.41 3.89 -8.46
C ASP A 336 -23.25 5.34 -7.96
N PHE A 337 -23.91 6.28 -8.60
CA PHE A 337 -23.84 7.71 -8.32
C PHE A 337 -25.22 8.26 -7.95
N PRO A 338 -25.30 9.35 -7.17
CA PRO A 338 -26.54 10.10 -7.01
C PRO A 338 -26.92 10.78 -8.33
N GLN A 339 -28.21 11.05 -8.56
CA GLN A 339 -28.65 11.78 -9.77
C GLN A 339 -28.05 13.19 -9.89
N GLN A 340 -27.76 13.81 -8.77
CA GLN A 340 -27.14 15.12 -8.65
C GLN A 340 -26.00 15.08 -7.63
N SER A 341 -24.84 15.61 -7.98
CA SER A 341 -23.67 15.75 -7.12
C SER A 341 -23.43 17.21 -6.75
N THR A 342 -23.37 17.52 -5.46
CA THR A 342 -22.94 18.83 -4.98
C THR A 342 -21.46 18.81 -4.68
N LEU A 343 -20.68 19.61 -5.40
CA LEU A 343 -19.24 19.79 -5.22
C LEU A 343 -18.96 21.08 -4.47
N MET A 344 -18.35 21.01 -3.30
CA MET A 344 -17.93 22.19 -2.53
C MET A 344 -16.48 22.50 -2.85
N LEU A 345 -16.24 23.63 -3.50
CA LEU A 345 -14.90 24.12 -3.80
C LEU A 345 -14.35 24.89 -2.59
N ALA A 346 -13.30 24.36 -1.95
CA ALA A 346 -12.63 25.00 -0.84
C ALA A 346 -11.09 24.86 -0.99
N ASP A 347 -10.36 24.47 0.05
CA ASP A 347 -8.95 24.03 -0.05
C ASP A 347 -8.79 22.77 -0.91
N LEU A 348 -9.78 21.87 -0.85
CA LEU A 348 -10.00 20.73 -1.73
C LEU A 348 -11.35 20.88 -2.45
N ILE A 349 -11.67 19.93 -3.31
CA ILE A 349 -13.03 19.72 -3.83
C ILE A 349 -13.68 18.64 -2.97
N TYR A 350 -14.69 19.00 -2.20
CA TYR A 350 -15.41 18.09 -1.33
C TYR A 350 -16.73 17.67 -1.95
N LEU A 351 -17.06 16.39 -1.79
CA LEU A 351 -18.36 15.83 -2.10
C LEU A 351 -18.88 15.04 -0.90
N ARG A 352 -20.21 14.99 -0.74
CA ARG A 352 -20.85 14.15 0.28
C ARG A 352 -20.88 12.71 -0.18
N LYS A 353 -20.48 11.76 0.69
CA LYS A 353 -20.43 10.33 0.37
C LYS A 353 -21.81 9.71 0.18
N LYS A 354 -22.84 10.31 0.76
CA LYS A 354 -24.22 9.80 0.70
C LYS A 354 -24.74 9.77 -0.74
N GLY A 355 -25.23 8.62 -1.17
CA GLY A 355 -25.77 8.40 -2.52
C GLY A 355 -24.78 7.83 -3.52
N TYR A 356 -23.48 7.77 -3.17
CA TYR A 356 -22.47 7.09 -3.97
C TYR A 356 -22.30 5.65 -3.51
N SER A 357 -22.13 4.74 -4.46
CA SER A 357 -21.66 3.39 -4.14
C SER A 357 -20.18 3.44 -3.71
N GLN A 358 -19.74 2.39 -3.06
CA GLN A 358 -18.36 2.27 -2.64
C GLN A 358 -17.38 2.25 -3.82
N ALA A 359 -17.80 1.62 -4.93
CA ALA A 359 -17.02 1.58 -6.16
C ALA A 359 -16.84 2.99 -6.76
N ALA A 360 -17.89 3.82 -6.76
CA ALA A 360 -17.82 5.20 -7.24
C ALA A 360 -16.90 6.06 -6.34
N LEU A 361 -17.00 5.93 -5.01
CA LEU A 361 -16.12 6.66 -4.09
C LEU A 361 -14.65 6.29 -4.30
N ASN A 362 -14.36 5.00 -4.49
CA ASN A 362 -12.99 4.55 -4.78
C ASN A 362 -12.48 5.06 -6.13
N ALA A 363 -13.33 5.13 -7.15
CA ALA A 363 -12.96 5.70 -8.43
C ALA A 363 -12.62 7.19 -8.31
N ILE A 364 -13.40 7.94 -7.55
CA ILE A 364 -13.13 9.36 -7.27
C ILE A 364 -11.83 9.53 -6.46
N LYS A 365 -11.60 8.71 -5.43
CA LYS A 365 -10.34 8.72 -4.68
C LYS A 365 -9.13 8.49 -5.56
N ARG A 366 -9.23 7.57 -6.52
CA ARG A 366 -8.13 7.26 -7.45
C ARG A 366 -7.70 8.44 -8.30
N LEU A 367 -8.57 9.43 -8.54
CA LEU A 367 -8.19 10.68 -9.21
C LEU A 367 -7.12 11.46 -8.42
N ALA A 368 -7.06 11.28 -7.10
CA ALA A 368 -6.11 11.94 -6.21
C ALA A 368 -4.90 11.06 -5.84
N VAL A 369 -4.73 9.91 -6.49
CA VAL A 369 -3.67 8.93 -6.19
C VAL A 369 -2.71 8.83 -7.37
N PHE A 370 -1.42 9.00 -7.10
CA PHE A 370 -0.37 8.98 -8.12
C PHE A 370 0.72 7.97 -7.78
N PRO A 371 1.35 7.35 -8.81
CA PRO A 371 2.57 6.59 -8.61
C PRO A 371 3.67 7.49 -8.04
N ASN A 372 4.34 7.05 -6.97
CA ASN A 372 5.43 7.83 -6.38
C ASN A 372 6.69 7.79 -7.26
N PRO A 373 7.13 8.93 -7.84
CA PRO A 373 8.31 8.95 -8.67
C PRO A 373 9.59 8.56 -7.90
N GLU A 374 9.69 8.92 -6.62
CA GLU A 374 10.85 8.55 -5.78
C GLU A 374 10.93 7.04 -5.61
N PHE A 375 9.78 6.36 -5.40
CA PHE A 375 9.76 4.90 -5.32
C PHE A 375 10.29 4.27 -6.62
N ARG A 376 9.83 4.75 -7.78
CA ARG A 376 10.28 4.26 -9.09
C ARG A 376 11.76 4.51 -9.33
N ILE A 377 12.26 5.72 -9.03
CA ILE A 377 13.68 6.05 -9.16
C ILE A 377 14.52 5.15 -8.26
N ARG A 378 14.15 5.00 -6.98
CA ARG A 378 14.84 4.11 -6.04
C ARG A 378 14.85 2.66 -6.53
N GLN A 379 13.71 2.16 -7.01
CA GLN A 379 13.62 0.80 -7.55
C GLN A 379 14.50 0.62 -8.79
N LYS A 380 14.47 1.57 -9.73
CA LYS A 380 15.30 1.56 -10.96
C LYS A 380 16.80 1.63 -10.62
N MET A 381 17.18 2.43 -9.62
CA MET A 381 18.54 2.52 -9.09
C MET A 381 18.91 1.35 -8.17
N ARG A 382 18.03 0.38 -7.95
CA ARG A 382 18.19 -0.74 -7.01
C ARG A 382 18.53 -0.28 -5.58
N LEU A 383 17.95 0.84 -5.15
CA LEU A 383 18.06 1.36 -3.79
C LEU A 383 16.93 0.77 -2.90
N PRO A 384 17.15 0.67 -1.58
CA PRO A 384 16.11 0.26 -0.66
C PRO A 384 14.90 1.20 -0.73
N VAL A 385 13.69 0.64 -0.84
CA VAL A 385 12.42 1.40 -0.89
C VAL A 385 11.70 1.44 0.46
N TYR A 386 12.33 0.95 1.51
CA TYR A 386 11.78 0.99 2.87
C TYR A 386 11.38 2.43 3.26
N GLN A 387 10.19 2.60 3.78
CA GLN A 387 9.57 3.89 4.10
C GLN A 387 9.33 4.85 2.90
N THR A 388 9.44 4.36 1.67
CA THR A 388 9.06 5.12 0.49
C THR A 388 7.76 4.52 -0.04
N PRO A 389 6.60 5.17 0.11
CA PRO A 389 5.34 4.62 -0.35
C PRO A 389 5.34 4.48 -1.87
N ARG A 390 4.70 3.44 -2.38
CA ARG A 390 4.57 3.18 -3.82
C ARG A 390 3.66 4.19 -4.50
N VAL A 391 2.61 4.60 -3.81
CA VAL A 391 1.63 5.57 -4.28
C VAL A 391 1.52 6.73 -3.31
N LEU A 392 1.23 7.90 -3.84
CA LEU A 392 0.93 9.11 -3.09
C LEU A 392 -0.57 9.32 -3.13
N ASP A 393 -1.23 9.23 -1.99
CA ASP A 393 -2.64 9.58 -1.82
C ASP A 393 -2.72 11.03 -1.34
N CYS A 394 -3.26 11.90 -2.19
CA CYS A 394 -3.48 13.31 -1.92
C CYS A 394 -4.93 13.63 -1.57
N GLY A 395 -5.78 12.60 -1.44
CA GLY A 395 -7.16 12.75 -1.04
C GLY A 395 -7.34 12.96 0.46
N TYR A 396 -8.53 13.39 0.83
CA TYR A 396 -9.02 13.49 2.21
C TYR A 396 -10.32 12.71 2.33
N GLU A 397 -10.53 12.03 3.42
CA GLU A 397 -11.78 11.34 3.70
C GLU A 397 -12.11 11.39 5.18
N ASP A 398 -13.37 11.67 5.48
CA ASP A 398 -13.95 11.49 6.80
C ASP A 398 -15.28 10.68 6.70
N VAL A 399 -16.09 10.71 7.75
CA VAL A 399 -17.35 9.95 7.81
C VAL A 399 -18.31 10.37 6.70
N ASP A 400 -18.44 11.67 6.43
CA ASP A 400 -19.46 12.26 5.58
C ASP A 400 -18.94 12.74 4.22
N PHE A 401 -17.66 13.08 4.14
CA PHE A 401 -17.07 13.75 2.99
C PHE A 401 -15.88 13.02 2.41
N LEU A 402 -15.76 13.13 1.11
CA LEU A 402 -14.56 12.80 0.34
C LEU A 402 -14.04 14.09 -0.28
N GLY A 403 -12.74 14.38 -0.08
CA GLY A 403 -12.05 15.54 -0.63
C GLY A 403 -10.94 15.14 -1.59
N ILE A 404 -10.85 15.76 -2.73
CA ILE A 404 -9.77 15.58 -3.71
C ILE A 404 -9.11 16.92 -4.05
N PRO A 405 -7.82 16.93 -4.44
CA PRO A 405 -7.13 18.15 -4.84
C PRO A 405 -7.84 18.89 -5.97
N ARG A 406 -7.82 20.22 -5.92
CA ARG A 406 -8.43 21.08 -6.97
C ARG A 406 -7.89 20.81 -8.37
N GLY A 407 -6.63 20.38 -8.48
CA GLY A 407 -6.05 19.96 -9.77
C GLY A 407 -6.70 18.73 -10.40
N CYS A 408 -7.52 17.97 -9.66
CA CYS A 408 -8.28 16.84 -10.18
C CYS A 408 -9.68 17.24 -10.67
N ARG A 409 -10.01 18.55 -10.73
CA ARG A 409 -11.34 19.05 -11.09
C ARG A 409 -11.82 18.52 -12.44
N GLU A 410 -11.05 18.70 -13.49
CA GLU A 410 -11.42 18.26 -14.85
C GLU A 410 -11.72 16.77 -14.89
N ALA A 411 -10.81 15.95 -14.36
CA ALA A 411 -11.00 14.51 -14.33
C ALA A 411 -12.24 14.07 -13.53
N LEU A 412 -12.59 14.79 -12.44
CA LEU A 412 -13.83 14.54 -11.68
C LEU A 412 -15.06 14.90 -12.50
N TYR A 413 -15.03 16.05 -13.19
CA TYR A 413 -16.14 16.49 -14.05
C TYR A 413 -16.34 15.53 -15.22
N ASP A 414 -15.27 15.11 -15.88
CA ASP A 414 -15.33 14.12 -16.96
C ASP A 414 -15.97 12.81 -16.49
N LEU A 415 -15.56 12.31 -15.31
CA LEU A 415 -16.15 11.12 -14.72
C LEU A 415 -17.65 11.29 -14.45
N LEU A 416 -18.07 12.37 -13.81
CA LEU A 416 -19.47 12.62 -13.48
C LEU A 416 -20.31 12.84 -14.74
N HIS A 417 -19.79 13.58 -15.71
CA HIS A 417 -20.44 13.84 -16.98
C HIS A 417 -20.59 12.56 -17.83
N GLU A 418 -19.55 11.72 -17.91
CA GLU A 418 -19.62 10.40 -18.58
C GLU A 418 -20.72 9.52 -17.99
N LYS A 419 -21.00 9.65 -16.69
CA LYS A 419 -22.08 8.94 -16.00
C LYS A 419 -23.42 9.66 -16.00
N GLY A 420 -23.53 10.80 -16.70
CA GLY A 420 -24.77 11.57 -16.81
C GLY A 420 -25.24 12.22 -15.51
N ILE A 421 -24.30 12.52 -14.59
CA ILE A 421 -24.61 13.11 -13.29
C ILE A 421 -24.61 14.64 -13.41
N SER A 422 -25.69 15.29 -12.95
CA SER A 422 -25.74 16.74 -12.86
C SER A 422 -24.88 17.23 -11.69
N VAL A 423 -24.06 18.26 -11.95
CA VAL A 423 -23.14 18.83 -10.95
C VAL A 423 -23.65 20.19 -10.53
N VAL A 424 -23.72 20.42 -9.22
CA VAL A 424 -23.97 21.74 -8.60
C VAL A 424 -22.69 22.13 -7.85
N GLU A 425 -22.13 23.29 -8.15
CA GLU A 425 -20.97 23.83 -7.44
C GLU A 425 -21.39 24.79 -6.33
N GLU A 426 -20.82 24.60 -5.15
CA GLU A 426 -20.81 25.56 -4.05
C GLU A 426 -19.39 26.11 -3.87
N ASP A 427 -19.17 27.38 -4.24
CA ASP A 427 -17.88 28.01 -4.01
C ASP A 427 -17.75 28.49 -2.57
N ARG A 428 -16.86 27.82 -1.83
CA ARG A 428 -16.50 28.11 -0.45
C ARG A 428 -15.01 28.46 -0.30
N ARG A 429 -14.38 28.85 -1.39
CA ARG A 429 -12.97 29.22 -1.38
C ARG A 429 -12.75 30.52 -0.59
N ASN A 430 -11.64 30.56 0.11
CA ASN A 430 -11.21 31.79 0.75
C ASN A 430 -10.58 32.72 -0.30
N CYS A 431 -11.20 33.85 -0.56
CA CYS A 431 -10.71 34.85 -1.52
C CYS A 431 -9.51 35.66 -1.00
N GLY A 432 -9.09 35.43 0.25
CA GLY A 432 -8.04 36.20 0.88
C GLY A 432 -8.49 37.60 1.30
N LYS A 433 -7.53 38.40 1.74
CA LYS A 433 -7.71 39.82 2.10
C LYS A 433 -7.09 40.68 1.02
N THR A 434 -7.76 41.75 0.63
CA THR A 434 -7.20 42.75 -0.28
C THR A 434 -6.00 43.41 0.40
N ILE A 435 -4.93 43.61 -0.36
CA ILE A 435 -3.72 44.33 0.03
C ILE A 435 -3.44 45.50 -0.91
N HIS A 436 -2.85 46.56 -0.39
CA HIS A 436 -2.47 47.73 -1.16
C HIS A 436 -1.03 47.59 -1.64
N VAL A 437 -0.88 47.02 -2.85
CA VAL A 437 0.42 46.75 -3.46
C VAL A 437 0.35 47.01 -4.97
N ASP A 438 1.41 47.55 -5.51
CA ASP A 438 1.56 47.77 -6.96
C ASP A 438 2.85 47.11 -7.46
N PHE A 439 2.83 46.63 -8.69
CA PHE A 439 4.02 46.06 -9.33
C PHE A 439 4.86 47.18 -9.93
N SER A 440 6.11 47.34 -9.48
CA SER A 440 7.03 48.42 -9.87
C SER A 440 8.05 47.99 -10.95
N GLY A 441 7.76 46.95 -11.72
CA GLY A 441 8.63 46.45 -12.77
C GLY A 441 8.00 46.49 -14.16
N ALA A 442 8.73 45.96 -15.14
CA ALA A 442 8.23 45.69 -16.46
C ALA A 442 8.45 44.22 -16.83
N LEU A 443 7.40 43.56 -17.34
CA LEU A 443 7.53 42.21 -17.89
C LEU A 443 8.17 42.28 -19.28
N ARG A 444 9.07 41.33 -19.55
CA ARG A 444 9.57 41.12 -20.91
C ARG A 444 8.46 40.57 -21.79
N ASP A 445 8.56 40.79 -23.12
CA ASP A 445 7.52 40.39 -24.06
C ASP A 445 7.18 38.90 -23.99
N GLU A 446 8.16 38.04 -23.77
CA GLU A 446 7.98 36.60 -23.58
C GLU A 446 7.28 36.21 -22.26
N GLN A 447 7.30 37.07 -21.24
CA GLN A 447 6.68 36.83 -19.93
C GLN A 447 5.20 37.26 -19.90
N LYS A 448 4.80 38.23 -20.75
CA LYS A 448 3.44 38.76 -20.76
C LYS A 448 2.37 37.69 -21.03
N PRO A 449 2.49 36.87 -22.10
CA PRO A 449 1.49 35.83 -22.37
C PRO A 449 1.38 34.80 -21.23
N ALA A 450 2.53 34.43 -20.62
CA ALA A 450 2.55 33.49 -19.48
C ALA A 450 1.85 34.07 -18.25
N ALA A 451 2.07 35.37 -17.96
CA ALA A 451 1.43 36.04 -16.83
C ALA A 451 -0.09 36.21 -17.06
N GLU A 452 -0.51 36.55 -18.29
CA GLU A 452 -1.93 36.67 -18.67
C GLU A 452 -2.65 35.33 -18.55
N ALA A 453 -2.06 34.24 -19.07
CA ALA A 453 -2.62 32.89 -18.92
C ALA A 453 -2.82 32.51 -17.46
N LEU A 454 -1.84 32.81 -16.56
CA LEU A 454 -1.97 32.54 -15.13
C LEU A 454 -2.99 33.43 -14.41
N LEU A 455 -3.30 34.63 -14.95
CA LEU A 455 -4.34 35.51 -14.39
C LEU A 455 -5.75 35.02 -14.71
N CYS A 456 -5.92 34.35 -15.86
CA CYS A 456 -7.21 33.84 -16.31
C CYS A 456 -7.66 32.60 -15.55
N GLU A 457 -6.72 31.85 -14.92
CA GLU A 457 -6.99 30.57 -14.29
C GLU A 457 -6.86 30.63 -12.76
N ASP A 458 -7.68 29.83 -12.08
CA ASP A 458 -7.61 29.68 -10.63
C ASP A 458 -6.43 28.80 -10.17
N THR A 459 -6.06 27.84 -11.02
CA THR A 459 -4.94 26.91 -10.77
C THR A 459 -4.15 26.71 -12.05
N GLY A 460 -2.82 26.69 -11.95
CA GLY A 460 -1.98 26.49 -13.12
C GLY A 460 -0.52 26.20 -12.75
N VAL A 461 0.23 25.71 -13.72
CA VAL A 461 1.66 25.43 -13.58
C VAL A 461 2.43 26.24 -14.64
N LEU A 462 3.32 27.13 -14.18
CA LEU A 462 4.26 27.81 -15.06
C LEU A 462 5.52 26.94 -15.26
N SER A 463 5.57 26.23 -16.39
CA SER A 463 6.78 25.51 -16.81
C SER A 463 7.65 26.45 -17.65
N ALA A 464 8.78 26.85 -17.12
CA ALA A 464 9.70 27.78 -17.80
C ALA A 464 11.16 27.44 -17.47
N THR A 465 12.06 27.77 -18.39
CA THR A 465 13.50 27.55 -18.23
C THR A 465 14.11 28.32 -17.06
N THR A 466 15.30 27.94 -16.66
CA THR A 466 16.09 28.73 -15.69
C THR A 466 16.32 30.14 -16.25
N ALA A 467 16.31 31.15 -15.40
CA ALA A 467 16.42 32.57 -15.75
C ALA A 467 15.25 33.19 -16.56
N PHE A 468 14.17 32.46 -16.81
CA PHE A 468 12.95 33.05 -17.42
C PHE A 468 12.34 34.19 -16.62
N GLY A 469 12.61 34.25 -15.30
CA GLY A 469 12.06 35.28 -14.40
C GLY A 469 10.75 34.86 -13.75
N LYS A 470 10.60 33.60 -13.41
CA LYS A 470 9.40 33.06 -12.71
C LYS A 470 9.02 33.87 -11.47
N THR A 471 10.02 34.32 -10.69
CA THR A 471 9.81 35.13 -9.48
C THR A 471 9.25 36.51 -9.79
N VAL A 472 9.69 37.12 -10.92
CA VAL A 472 9.17 38.43 -11.39
C VAL A 472 7.70 38.31 -11.81
N ILE A 473 7.35 37.21 -12.53
CA ILE A 473 5.95 36.91 -12.87
C ILE A 473 5.12 36.74 -11.60
N GLY A 474 5.65 36.02 -10.59
CA GLY A 474 4.98 35.88 -9.29
C GLY A 474 4.70 37.23 -8.62
N ALA A 475 5.68 38.13 -8.58
CA ALA A 475 5.50 39.48 -8.06
C ALA A 475 4.45 40.25 -8.87
N TYR A 476 4.49 40.16 -10.20
CA TYR A 476 3.48 40.77 -11.08
C TYR A 476 2.06 40.27 -10.79
N LEU A 477 1.88 38.95 -10.61
CA LEU A 477 0.58 38.35 -10.25
C LEU A 477 0.06 38.87 -8.91
N ILE A 478 0.92 39.05 -7.91
CA ILE A 478 0.57 39.61 -6.59
C ILE A 478 0.08 41.06 -6.78
N GLY A 479 0.86 41.88 -7.48
CA GLY A 479 0.50 43.28 -7.76
C GLY A 479 -0.78 43.43 -8.59
N LYS A 480 -1.11 42.46 -9.46
CA LYS A 480 -2.34 42.46 -10.23
C LYS A 480 -3.56 41.95 -9.47
N ARG A 481 -3.41 40.88 -8.70
CA ARG A 481 -4.49 40.29 -7.90
C ARG A 481 -4.81 41.10 -6.65
N LYS A 482 -3.83 41.85 -6.11
CA LYS A 482 -3.96 42.69 -4.90
C LYS A 482 -4.57 41.93 -3.72
N THR A 483 -4.13 40.69 -3.54
CA THR A 483 -4.63 39.79 -2.50
C THR A 483 -3.46 39.20 -1.72
N ASN A 484 -3.61 39.09 -0.41
CA ASN A 484 -2.59 38.47 0.43
C ASN A 484 -2.22 37.08 -0.09
N THR A 485 -0.93 36.84 -0.27
CA THR A 485 -0.40 35.68 -0.98
C THR A 485 0.56 34.91 -0.09
N LEU A 486 0.42 33.58 -0.06
CA LEU A 486 1.35 32.68 0.61
C LEU A 486 2.29 32.04 -0.42
N ILE A 487 3.60 32.25 -0.25
CA ILE A 487 4.64 31.65 -1.10
C ILE A 487 5.33 30.52 -0.34
N LEU A 488 5.25 29.31 -0.85
CA LEU A 488 5.89 28.14 -0.29
C LEU A 488 7.16 27.81 -1.06
N VAL A 489 8.29 27.69 -0.35
CA VAL A 489 9.59 27.36 -0.94
C VAL A 489 10.27 26.23 -0.16
N GLN A 490 11.12 25.47 -0.84
CA GLN A 490 11.75 24.27 -0.29
C GLN A 490 13.09 24.52 0.43
N SER A 491 13.66 25.73 0.31
CA SER A 491 14.95 26.05 0.90
C SER A 491 15.04 27.51 1.36
N SER A 492 15.89 27.77 2.36
CA SER A 492 16.17 29.12 2.86
C SER A 492 16.79 30.03 1.78
N ALA A 493 17.61 29.48 0.88
CA ALA A 493 18.18 30.24 -0.23
C ALA A 493 17.10 30.76 -1.18
N LEU A 494 16.10 29.94 -1.51
CA LEU A 494 14.94 30.38 -2.32
C LEU A 494 14.08 31.38 -1.57
N LEU A 495 13.95 31.25 -0.25
CA LEU A 495 13.22 32.21 0.58
C LEU A 495 13.84 33.61 0.46
N GLU A 496 15.15 33.73 0.66
CA GLU A 496 15.86 35.01 0.55
C GLU A 496 15.78 35.58 -0.88
N GLN A 497 15.86 34.72 -1.90
CA GLN A 497 15.69 35.12 -3.28
C GLN A 497 14.29 35.71 -3.54
N TRP A 498 13.24 35.05 -3.03
CA TRP A 498 11.86 35.55 -3.18
C TRP A 498 11.67 36.86 -2.43
N LYS A 499 12.15 36.95 -1.18
CA LYS A 499 12.07 38.16 -0.37
C LYS A 499 12.72 39.35 -1.09
N SER A 500 13.96 39.21 -1.55
CA SER A 500 14.66 40.25 -2.29
C SER A 500 13.96 40.64 -3.61
N ALA A 501 13.33 39.67 -4.27
CA ALA A 501 12.58 39.95 -5.50
C ALA A 501 11.28 40.71 -5.22
N LEU A 502 10.56 40.37 -4.15
CA LEU A 502 9.33 41.07 -3.75
C LEU A 502 9.64 42.50 -3.31
N GLU A 503 10.69 42.72 -2.50
CA GLU A 503 11.17 44.05 -2.09
C GLU A 503 11.58 44.90 -3.29
N ARG A 504 12.08 44.28 -4.39
CA ARG A 504 12.50 44.99 -5.61
C ARG A 504 11.37 45.33 -6.57
N PHE A 505 10.35 44.46 -6.66
CA PHE A 505 9.34 44.52 -7.70
C PHE A 505 7.93 44.86 -7.21
N LEU A 506 7.75 45.06 -5.88
CA LEU A 506 6.49 45.47 -5.30
C LEU A 506 6.64 46.75 -4.48
N ASP A 507 5.80 47.72 -4.78
CA ASP A 507 5.58 48.90 -3.93
C ASP A 507 4.44 48.58 -2.96
N ILE A 508 4.77 48.35 -1.68
CA ILE A 508 3.82 47.93 -0.66
C ILE A 508 3.39 49.19 0.12
N HIS A 509 2.11 49.53 0.05
CA HIS A 509 1.52 50.70 0.68
C HIS A 509 0.83 50.38 2.02
N GLU A 510 1.07 49.18 2.54
CA GLU A 510 0.54 48.70 3.83
C GLU A 510 1.48 49.05 4.95
N THR A 511 0.94 49.54 6.06
CA THR A 511 1.68 49.60 7.33
C THR A 511 1.74 48.18 7.90
N LEU A 512 2.95 47.66 8.04
CA LEU A 512 3.14 46.37 8.70
C LEU A 512 2.59 46.47 10.14
N PRO A 513 1.79 45.47 10.59
CA PRO A 513 1.38 45.41 11.98
C PRO A 513 2.62 45.35 12.86
N GLU A 514 2.68 46.19 13.90
CA GLU A 514 3.77 46.11 14.88
C GLU A 514 3.92 44.67 15.39
N PRO A 515 5.15 44.14 15.44
CA PRO A 515 5.36 42.82 16.00
C PRO A 515 4.78 42.79 17.41
N PRO A 516 4.02 41.77 17.80
CA PRO A 516 3.38 41.70 19.10
C PRO A 516 4.45 41.86 20.17
N GLN A 517 4.28 42.89 21.02
CA GLN A 517 5.15 43.12 22.19
C GLN A 517 5.19 41.83 22.99
N LYS A 518 6.38 41.33 23.29
CA LYS A 518 6.60 40.10 24.06
C LYS A 518 6.03 40.30 25.49
N THR A 519 4.72 40.18 25.62
CA THR A 519 4.09 40.00 26.93
C THR A 519 4.40 38.57 27.39
N GLY A 520 4.95 38.42 28.56
CA GLY A 520 5.56 37.21 29.11
C GLY A 520 4.66 35.97 29.31
N LYS A 521 3.59 35.80 28.53
CA LYS A 521 2.84 34.57 28.42
C LYS A 521 3.12 33.99 27.03
N LYS A 522 3.65 32.77 26.97
CA LYS A 522 3.85 32.01 25.73
C LYS A 522 2.51 31.87 24.98
N GLU A 523 2.18 32.85 24.16
CA GLU A 523 1.16 32.67 23.13
C GLU A 523 1.68 31.68 22.10
N LYS A 524 0.82 30.75 21.74
CA LYS A 524 1.12 29.69 20.74
C LYS A 524 1.38 30.36 19.40
N THR A 525 2.64 30.47 19.04
CA THR A 525 3.09 31.08 17.79
C THR A 525 2.71 30.25 16.58
N VAL A 526 2.76 30.84 15.38
CA VAL A 526 2.60 30.15 14.09
C VAL A 526 3.51 28.91 14.01
N SER A 527 4.68 28.93 14.69
CA SER A 527 5.55 27.77 14.86
C SER A 527 4.88 26.60 15.62
N ASP A 528 3.97 26.89 16.56
CA ASP A 528 3.22 25.84 17.29
C ASP A 528 2.10 25.24 16.43
N TRP A 529 1.49 26.04 15.56
CA TRP A 529 0.53 25.57 14.57
C TRP A 529 1.24 24.76 13.49
N ALA A 530 2.35 25.25 12.93
CA ALA A 530 3.23 24.52 12.02
C ALA A 530 3.77 23.24 12.68
N SER A 531 4.11 23.24 13.97
CA SER A 531 4.55 22.04 14.69
C SER A 531 3.41 21.05 14.96
N ARG A 532 2.15 21.51 15.07
CA ARG A 532 0.96 20.63 15.15
C ARG A 532 0.62 20.00 13.82
N ILE A 533 0.66 20.78 12.74
CA ILE A 533 0.58 20.24 11.37
C ILE A 533 1.75 19.27 11.16
N ARG A 534 2.96 19.65 11.50
CA ARG A 534 4.15 18.80 11.47
C ARG A 534 3.93 17.50 12.25
N LYS A 535 3.42 17.52 13.49
CA LYS A 535 3.11 16.32 14.29
C LYS A 535 1.99 15.45 13.67
N LYS A 536 1.01 16.06 13.01
CA LYS A 536 -0.10 15.36 12.37
C LYS A 536 0.34 14.70 11.05
N TYR A 537 1.26 15.33 10.31
CA TYR A 537 1.78 14.84 9.03
C TYR A 537 3.11 14.07 9.15
N THR A 538 3.96 14.34 10.16
CA THR A 538 5.21 13.56 10.38
C THR A 538 4.98 12.20 11.01
N LYS A 539 3.82 11.90 11.57
CA LYS A 539 3.45 10.50 11.83
C LYS A 539 3.21 9.71 10.54
N ARG A 540 3.06 10.37 9.37
CA ARG A 540 2.87 9.73 8.07
C ARG A 540 4.02 9.92 7.06
N ASN A 541 4.85 10.95 7.15
CA ASN A 541 5.97 11.14 6.20
C ASN A 541 7.12 11.94 6.82
N HIS A 542 8.26 11.31 7.07
CA HIS A 542 9.52 11.98 7.39
C HIS A 542 10.17 12.50 6.08
N ARG A 543 10.13 13.81 5.87
CA ARG A 543 11.07 14.70 5.18
C ARG A 543 10.38 15.73 4.29
N TYR A 544 9.95 16.82 4.87
CA TYR A 544 10.02 18.16 4.24
C TYR A 544 10.21 19.20 5.33
N ARG A 545 11.28 19.97 5.25
CA ARG A 545 11.45 21.16 6.09
C ARG A 545 10.76 22.30 5.36
N ASP A 546 9.61 22.70 5.86
CA ASP A 546 8.86 23.85 5.32
C ASP A 546 9.33 25.13 6.01
N HIS A 547 9.72 26.09 5.19
CA HIS A 547 9.89 27.47 5.62
C HIS A 547 8.75 28.29 5.01
N ALA A 548 7.76 28.67 5.82
CA ALA A 548 6.67 29.57 5.43
C ALA A 548 6.93 30.94 6.07
N VAL A 549 6.87 31.99 5.26
CA VAL A 549 6.89 33.39 5.71
C VAL A 549 5.65 34.07 5.14
N PRO A 550 4.79 34.70 5.93
CA PRO A 550 3.70 35.52 5.43
C PRO A 550 4.27 36.82 4.82
N VAL A 551 3.80 37.18 3.65
CA VAL A 551 3.99 38.48 3.00
C VAL A 551 2.69 39.28 3.08
#